data_c29be26b406771e9ba795e0d2907c069
#
_entry.id   c29be26b406771e9ba795e0d2907c069
#
_cell.length_a   1.000
_cell.length_b   1.000
_cell.length_c   1.000
_cell.angle_alpha   90.00
_cell.angle_beta   90.00
_cell.angle_gamma   90.00
#
_symmetry.space_group_name_H-M   'P 1'
#
loop_
_entity.id
_entity.type
_entity.pdbx_description
1 polymer ?
#
loop_
_entity_poly.entity_id
_entity_poly.type
_entity_poly.pdbx_seq_one_letter_code
_entity_poly.pdbx_strand_id
1 'polypeptide(L)'
;MASHTTLPSAAAEGFKDAASYDAHRPSYPAEVVEAFLQALKVAGQSDMKIVEVASGTGKFTEPLAGRPERFLIKAIEPHEGMRGKLAEKDLSAVEVVDGTADKMPVANDWGDACIAAQASRPAFHWFATPESLHEIHRVLRPGAVLGMIWNIEDYNAPREWESSTKWEQKLNDLIWSLDDGLPRFRHQKWKEVFQQQLPGNPLQALADTLTNQLPRFSLPIGEQTSKWTVWLTEDALWSRLSTLSQIAVLKGEEKEAAVKVFKEAMQGDDVQRNGAGEIALHGVTYFAWTDRI
;
A
#
# COMPACT_ATOMS: atom_id res chain seq x y z
N MET A 1 22.20 -19.72 -5.09
CA MET A 1 22.37 -18.28 -5.36
C MET A 1 21.02 -17.65 -5.07
N ALA A 2 20.88 -16.91 -3.96
CA ALA A 2 19.63 -16.25 -3.62
C ALA A 2 19.44 -15.07 -4.58
N SER A 3 18.37 -15.09 -5.37
CA SER A 3 17.96 -13.96 -6.19
C SER A 3 17.45 -12.87 -5.24
N HIS A 4 18.25 -11.84 -5.00
CA HIS A 4 17.73 -10.62 -4.41
C HIS A 4 16.61 -10.12 -5.31
N THR A 5 15.42 -9.94 -4.77
CA THR A 5 14.30 -9.33 -5.46
C THR A 5 14.64 -7.85 -5.69
N THR A 6 15.37 -7.58 -6.79
CA THR A 6 15.64 -6.21 -7.21
C THR A 6 14.34 -5.58 -7.67
N LEU A 7 14.04 -4.39 -7.14
CA LEU A 7 12.91 -3.57 -7.60
C LEU A 7 12.95 -3.45 -9.13
N PRO A 8 11.83 -3.66 -9.84
CA PRO A 8 11.78 -3.46 -11.29
C PRO A 8 12.25 -2.04 -11.65
N SER A 9 13.01 -1.89 -12.75
CA SER A 9 13.56 -0.60 -13.19
C SER A 9 12.50 0.50 -13.38
N ALA A 10 11.27 0.13 -13.78
CA ALA A 10 10.12 1.03 -13.85
C ALA A 10 9.70 1.57 -12.47
N ALA A 11 9.90 0.80 -11.41
CA ALA A 11 9.70 1.28 -10.04
C ALA A 11 10.81 2.28 -9.65
N ALA A 12 12.07 1.98 -9.98
CA ALA A 12 13.22 2.82 -9.66
C ALA A 12 13.20 4.19 -10.40
N GLU A 13 12.74 4.25 -11.66
CA GLU A 13 12.62 5.52 -12.40
C GLU A 13 11.53 6.45 -11.84
N GLY A 14 10.44 5.90 -11.28
CA GLY A 14 9.41 6.69 -10.64
C GLY A 14 9.83 7.38 -9.33
N PHE A 15 11.00 7.03 -8.77
CA PHE A 15 11.54 7.62 -7.53
C PHE A 15 12.34 8.91 -7.73
N LYS A 16 12.61 9.32 -8.96
CA LYS A 16 13.40 10.52 -9.25
C LYS A 16 12.75 11.83 -8.78
N ASP A 17 11.44 11.83 -8.53
CA ASP A 17 10.70 12.98 -8.00
C ASP A 17 9.87 12.62 -6.76
N ALA A 18 10.56 12.15 -5.73
CA ALA A 18 9.94 11.78 -4.45
C ALA A 18 9.28 12.98 -3.71
N ALA A 19 9.69 14.22 -4.00
CA ALA A 19 9.11 15.41 -3.40
C ALA A 19 7.75 15.77 -4.00
N SER A 20 7.61 15.71 -5.32
CA SER A 20 6.32 15.89 -6.02
C SER A 20 5.34 14.76 -5.67
N TYR A 21 5.84 13.55 -5.54
CA TYR A 21 5.06 12.39 -5.13
C TYR A 21 4.44 12.57 -3.74
N ASP A 22 5.22 13.03 -2.78
CA ASP A 22 4.81 13.19 -1.38
C ASP A 22 3.76 14.31 -1.21
N ALA A 23 3.87 15.39 -2.00
CA ALA A 23 2.99 16.54 -1.93
C ALA A 23 1.55 16.28 -2.44
N HIS A 24 1.37 15.34 -3.39
CA HIS A 24 0.09 15.16 -4.10
C HIS A 24 -0.70 13.90 -3.70
N ARG A 25 -0.19 13.07 -2.80
CA ARG A 25 -0.91 11.90 -2.30
C ARG A 25 -1.70 12.20 -1.02
N PRO A 26 -2.94 11.69 -0.88
CA PRO A 26 -3.73 11.94 0.33
C PRO A 26 -3.06 11.28 1.53
N SER A 27 -3.10 11.96 2.66
CA SER A 27 -2.93 11.34 3.97
C SER A 27 -4.10 10.40 4.25
N TYR A 28 -3.89 9.47 5.16
CA TYR A 28 -4.96 8.59 5.61
C TYR A 28 -5.89 9.36 6.57
N PRO A 29 -7.23 9.28 6.42
CA PRO A 29 -8.16 9.88 7.39
C PRO A 29 -7.92 9.34 8.80
N ALA A 30 -7.94 10.22 9.80
CA ALA A 30 -7.61 9.85 11.18
C ALA A 30 -8.50 8.74 11.74
N GLU A 31 -9.81 8.78 11.41
CA GLU A 31 -10.78 7.76 11.80
C GLU A 31 -10.49 6.39 11.18
N VAL A 32 -9.93 6.38 9.96
CA VAL A 32 -9.56 5.13 9.28
C VAL A 32 -8.27 4.56 9.88
N VAL A 33 -7.31 5.42 10.21
CA VAL A 33 -6.08 5.01 10.93
C VAL A 33 -6.46 4.41 12.28
N GLU A 34 -7.39 5.04 13.00
CA GLU A 34 -7.88 4.52 14.30
C GLU A 34 -8.54 3.14 14.14
N ALA A 35 -9.47 2.99 13.19
CA ALA A 35 -10.12 1.71 12.92
C ALA A 35 -9.10 0.62 12.49
N PHE A 36 -8.11 0.99 11.70
CA PHE A 36 -7.02 0.10 11.31
C PHE A 36 -6.20 -0.36 12.52
N LEU A 37 -5.78 0.55 13.40
CA LEU A 37 -5.02 0.22 14.60
C LEU A 37 -5.84 -0.62 15.60
N GLN A 38 -7.16 -0.43 15.65
CA GLN A 38 -8.07 -1.30 16.42
C GLN A 38 -8.08 -2.72 15.86
N ALA A 39 -8.16 -2.87 14.52
CA ALA A 39 -8.06 -4.17 13.86
C ALA A 39 -6.72 -4.86 14.12
N LEU A 40 -5.63 -4.08 14.24
CA LEU A 40 -4.31 -4.57 14.62
C LEU A 40 -4.15 -4.84 16.13
N LYS A 41 -5.14 -4.56 16.95
CA LYS A 41 -5.14 -4.75 18.40
C LYS A 41 -4.08 -3.91 19.13
N VAL A 42 -3.69 -2.76 18.58
CA VAL A 42 -2.67 -1.86 19.15
C VAL A 42 -3.22 -0.48 19.54
N ALA A 43 -4.41 -0.09 19.08
CA ALA A 43 -5.04 1.17 19.43
C ALA A 43 -5.24 1.27 20.95
N GLY A 44 -4.88 2.43 21.54
CA GLY A 44 -4.99 2.69 22.96
C GLY A 44 -4.00 1.94 23.85
N GLN A 45 -3.05 1.18 23.26
CA GLN A 45 -2.02 0.45 24.01
C GLN A 45 -0.68 1.16 23.87
N SER A 46 -0.06 1.55 25.01
CA SER A 46 1.22 2.26 25.01
C SER A 46 2.40 1.34 24.72
N ASP A 47 3.43 1.95 24.11
CA ASP A 47 4.74 1.34 23.91
C ASP A 47 4.73 0.04 23.06
N MET A 48 3.65 -0.18 22.27
CA MET A 48 3.57 -1.34 21.37
C MET A 48 4.62 -1.23 20.26
N LYS A 49 5.18 -2.37 19.89
CA LYS A 49 6.24 -2.50 18.88
C LYS A 49 5.67 -2.73 17.51
N ILE A 50 5.89 -1.80 16.60
CA ILE A 50 5.38 -1.83 15.23
C ILE A 50 6.53 -2.06 14.25
N VAL A 51 6.40 -3.04 13.38
CA VAL A 51 7.27 -3.21 12.21
C VAL A 51 6.53 -2.62 11.01
N GLU A 52 7.02 -1.52 10.45
CA GLU A 52 6.47 -0.96 9.21
C GLU A 52 7.35 -1.37 8.04
N VAL A 53 6.78 -2.13 7.08
CA VAL A 53 7.50 -2.66 5.93
C VAL A 53 7.27 -1.78 4.71
N ALA A 54 8.36 -1.48 3.99
CA ALA A 54 8.36 -0.55 2.85
C ALA A 54 7.83 0.84 3.24
N SER A 55 8.39 1.40 4.33
CA SER A 55 7.97 2.67 4.95
C SER A 55 8.14 3.88 4.04
N GLY A 56 8.95 3.77 2.97
CA GLY A 56 9.17 4.84 2.00
C GLY A 56 9.77 6.10 2.65
N THR A 57 9.16 7.25 2.37
CA THR A 57 9.52 8.54 2.97
C THR A 57 8.87 8.76 4.34
N GLY A 58 8.12 7.77 4.88
CA GLY A 58 7.52 7.83 6.20
C GLY A 58 6.13 8.47 6.25
N LYS A 59 5.37 8.43 5.16
CA LYS A 59 4.02 9.04 5.11
C LYS A 59 3.03 8.42 6.10
N PHE A 60 3.17 7.14 6.39
CA PHE A 60 2.38 6.46 7.40
C PHE A 60 3.12 6.38 8.75
N THR A 61 4.46 6.37 8.73
CA THR A 61 5.30 6.42 9.94
C THR A 61 5.04 7.68 10.77
N GLU A 62 4.93 8.84 10.10
CA GLU A 62 4.69 10.13 10.76
C GLU A 62 3.42 10.16 11.64
N PRO A 63 2.22 9.85 11.09
CA PRO A 63 1.01 9.78 11.90
C PRO A 63 1.06 8.70 12.99
N LEU A 64 1.79 7.61 12.81
CA LEU A 64 2.01 6.62 13.87
C LEU A 64 2.90 7.16 14.99
N ALA A 65 4.03 7.80 14.65
CA ALA A 65 4.98 8.37 15.61
C ALA A 65 4.36 9.52 16.43
N GLY A 66 3.41 10.27 15.83
CA GLY A 66 2.70 11.36 16.50
C GLY A 66 1.58 10.92 17.45
N ARG A 67 1.34 9.62 17.61
CA ARG A 67 0.25 9.12 18.45
C ARG A 67 0.57 9.13 19.95
N PRO A 68 -0.45 9.32 20.82
CA PRO A 68 -0.26 9.33 22.28
C PRO A 68 0.19 7.96 22.83
N GLU A 69 -0.03 6.86 22.10
CA GLU A 69 0.41 5.51 22.46
C GLU A 69 1.92 5.35 22.45
N ARG A 70 2.69 6.26 21.79
CA ARG A 70 4.16 6.24 21.74
C ARG A 70 4.72 4.92 21.24
N PHE A 71 4.24 4.45 20.09
CA PHE A 71 4.70 3.22 19.47
C PHE A 71 6.22 3.20 19.26
N LEU A 72 6.84 2.04 19.50
CA LEU A 72 8.23 1.78 19.15
C LEU A 72 8.25 1.24 17.71
N ILE A 73 8.70 2.04 16.75
CA ILE A 73 8.56 1.73 15.33
C ILE A 73 9.91 1.35 14.74
N LYS A 74 9.97 0.18 14.07
CA LYS A 74 11.04 -0.15 13.13
C LYS A 74 10.51 0.04 11.71
N ALA A 75 10.99 1.09 11.06
CA ALA A 75 10.61 1.47 9.69
C ALA A 75 11.60 0.85 8.70
N ILE A 76 11.19 -0.20 8.01
CA ILE A 76 12.01 -0.98 7.08
C ILE A 76 11.85 -0.42 5.67
N GLU A 77 12.94 0.05 5.05
CA GLU A 77 12.92 0.60 3.70
C GLU A 77 14.23 0.26 2.95
N PRO A 78 14.17 -0.47 1.83
CA PRO A 78 15.37 -0.84 1.07
C PRO A 78 15.98 0.30 0.27
N HIS A 79 15.15 1.28 -0.18
CA HIS A 79 15.62 2.35 -1.06
C HIS A 79 16.32 3.45 -0.25
N GLU A 80 17.63 3.62 -0.45
CA GLU A 80 18.48 4.55 0.32
C GLU A 80 17.95 5.98 0.34
N GLY A 81 17.55 6.52 -0.81
CA GLY A 81 17.05 7.90 -0.90
C GLY A 81 15.73 8.13 -0.17
N MET A 82 14.83 7.13 -0.11
CA MET A 82 13.60 7.21 0.67
C MET A 82 13.90 7.06 2.16
N ARG A 83 14.71 6.08 2.51
CA ARG A 83 15.18 5.81 3.86
C ARG A 83 15.87 7.05 4.46
N GLY A 84 16.72 7.73 3.66
CA GLY A 84 17.36 8.99 4.05
C GLY A 84 16.35 10.10 4.37
N LYS A 85 15.33 10.29 3.52
CA LYS A 85 14.27 11.28 3.76
C LYS A 85 13.44 10.97 5.01
N LEU A 86 13.17 9.69 5.29
CA LEU A 86 12.50 9.31 6.53
C LEU A 86 13.38 9.59 7.74
N ALA A 87 14.67 9.26 7.67
CA ALA A 87 15.62 9.52 8.75
C ALA A 87 15.80 11.03 9.05
N GLU A 88 15.77 11.89 8.01
CA GLU A 88 15.83 13.36 8.16
C GLU A 88 14.66 13.94 8.97
N LYS A 89 13.53 13.24 9.08
CA LYS A 89 12.37 13.67 9.87
C LYS A 89 12.58 13.55 11.37
N ASP A 90 13.59 12.83 11.83
CA ASP A 90 13.98 12.63 13.23
C ASP A 90 12.79 12.32 14.16
N LEU A 91 11.97 11.36 13.72
CA LEU A 91 10.72 10.99 14.42
C LEU A 91 11.04 10.25 15.72
N SER A 92 10.41 10.69 16.81
CA SER A 92 10.59 10.06 18.13
C SER A 92 10.17 8.60 18.12
N ALA A 93 10.98 7.72 18.74
CA ALA A 93 10.75 6.28 18.86
C ALA A 93 10.67 5.52 17.53
N VAL A 94 11.22 6.09 16.44
CA VAL A 94 11.33 5.47 15.13
C VAL A 94 12.78 5.11 14.82
N GLU A 95 13.03 3.83 14.59
CA GLU A 95 14.30 3.31 14.07
C GLU A 95 14.15 3.04 12.58
N VAL A 96 14.85 3.80 11.75
CA VAL A 96 14.83 3.63 10.29
C VAL A 96 15.90 2.62 9.88
N VAL A 97 15.47 1.55 9.22
CA VAL A 97 16.30 0.34 9.02
C VAL A 97 16.37 -0.04 7.55
N ASP A 98 17.57 -0.39 7.06
CA ASP A 98 17.77 -0.98 5.74
C ASP A 98 17.33 -2.45 5.75
N GLY A 99 16.41 -2.82 4.86
CA GLY A 99 15.90 -4.19 4.76
C GLY A 99 14.79 -4.32 3.74
N THR A 100 14.55 -5.56 3.35
CA THR A 100 13.46 -5.95 2.43
C THR A 100 12.39 -6.73 3.18
N ALA A 101 11.20 -6.87 2.59
CA ALA A 101 10.09 -7.59 3.21
C ALA A 101 10.37 -9.07 3.47
N ASP A 102 11.28 -9.66 2.69
CA ASP A 102 11.75 -11.05 2.79
C ASP A 102 13.04 -11.19 3.64
N LYS A 103 13.62 -10.06 4.09
CA LYS A 103 14.81 -10.05 4.94
C LYS A 103 14.89 -8.77 5.78
N MET A 104 14.33 -8.82 6.97
CA MET A 104 14.30 -7.70 7.91
C MET A 104 15.34 -7.89 9.04
N PRO A 105 16.19 -6.90 9.35
CA PRO A 105 17.11 -6.98 10.49
C PRO A 105 16.35 -6.70 11.80
N VAL A 106 15.33 -7.49 12.05
CA VAL A 106 14.47 -7.44 13.23
C VAL A 106 14.54 -8.81 13.93
N ALA A 107 14.61 -8.81 15.26
CA ALA A 107 14.62 -10.05 16.03
C ALA A 107 13.32 -10.86 15.85
N ASN A 108 13.41 -12.18 16.06
CA ASN A 108 12.23 -13.03 16.09
C ASN A 108 11.26 -12.54 17.16
N ASP A 109 9.96 -12.64 16.89
CA ASP A 109 8.88 -12.36 17.84
C ASP A 109 8.95 -10.93 18.46
N TRP A 110 9.56 -9.98 17.75
CA TRP A 110 9.74 -8.61 18.25
C TRP A 110 8.47 -7.77 18.15
N GLY A 111 7.70 -7.88 17.05
CA GLY A 111 6.61 -6.97 16.72
C GLY A 111 5.26 -7.38 17.31
N ASP A 112 4.54 -6.42 17.86
CA ASP A 112 3.13 -6.54 18.27
C ASP A 112 2.18 -6.38 17.09
N ALA A 113 2.61 -5.67 16.04
CA ALA A 113 1.96 -5.62 14.74
C ALA A 113 2.98 -5.39 13.63
N CYS A 114 2.66 -5.85 12.42
CA CYS A 114 3.37 -5.49 11.20
C CYS A 114 2.43 -4.71 10.29
N ILE A 115 2.90 -3.60 9.75
CA ILE A 115 2.11 -2.72 8.86
C ILE A 115 2.79 -2.63 7.51
N ALA A 116 2.01 -2.82 6.45
CA ALA A 116 2.40 -2.53 5.08
C ALA A 116 1.46 -1.45 4.53
N ALA A 117 1.89 -0.20 4.57
CA ALA A 117 1.10 0.94 4.12
C ALA A 117 1.51 1.38 2.72
N GLN A 118 0.52 1.65 1.86
CA GLN A 118 0.79 2.26 0.56
C GLN A 118 1.00 3.77 0.72
N ALA A 119 2.16 4.18 1.18
CA ALA A 119 2.52 5.59 1.15
C ALA A 119 3.41 5.96 -0.06
N SER A 120 4.09 4.97 -0.62
CA SER A 120 4.91 5.06 -1.84
C SER A 120 4.82 3.74 -2.61
N ARG A 121 5.35 3.67 -3.83
CA ARG A 121 5.57 2.40 -4.50
C ARG A 121 6.72 1.67 -3.78
N PRO A 122 6.67 0.57 -3.16
CA PRO A 122 5.92 -0.65 -3.27
C PRO A 122 5.01 -0.85 -2.06
N ALA A 123 3.71 -0.98 -2.31
CA ALA A 123 2.77 -1.51 -1.34
C ALA A 123 2.87 -3.05 -1.29
N PHE A 124 2.21 -3.66 -0.31
CA PHE A 124 2.21 -5.11 -0.08
C PHE A 124 2.08 -5.94 -1.36
N HIS A 125 1.27 -5.53 -2.33
CA HIS A 125 1.07 -6.24 -3.59
C HIS A 125 2.34 -6.45 -4.45
N TRP A 126 3.43 -5.70 -4.18
CA TRP A 126 4.72 -5.87 -4.86
C TRP A 126 5.58 -6.95 -4.24
N PHE A 127 5.40 -7.19 -2.95
CA PHE A 127 6.17 -8.18 -2.19
C PHE A 127 5.28 -9.23 -1.50
N ALA A 128 4.04 -9.42 -2.00
CA ALA A 128 3.14 -10.47 -1.57
C ALA A 128 3.65 -11.84 -2.06
N THR A 129 4.69 -12.34 -1.40
CA THR A 129 5.35 -13.62 -1.71
C THR A 129 5.38 -14.51 -0.47
N PRO A 130 5.49 -15.85 -0.63
CA PRO A 130 5.66 -16.76 0.50
C PRO A 130 6.85 -16.43 1.40
N GLU A 131 7.97 -15.95 0.81
CA GLU A 131 9.18 -15.56 1.51
C GLU A 131 8.92 -14.35 2.41
N SER A 132 8.25 -13.31 1.88
CA SER A 132 7.87 -12.14 2.66
C SER A 132 6.90 -12.48 3.77
N LEU A 133 5.90 -13.34 3.53
CA LEU A 133 5.01 -13.81 4.61
C LEU A 133 5.76 -14.62 5.67
N HIS A 134 6.76 -15.42 5.27
CA HIS A 134 7.59 -16.15 6.21
C HIS A 134 8.37 -15.18 7.12
N GLU A 135 8.97 -14.18 6.54
CA GLU A 135 9.78 -13.19 7.27
C GLU A 135 8.90 -12.30 8.17
N ILE A 136 7.73 -11.85 7.67
CA ILE A 136 6.76 -11.11 8.49
C ILE A 136 6.28 -11.97 9.67
N HIS A 137 5.99 -13.25 9.43
CA HIS A 137 5.65 -14.18 10.49
C HIS A 137 6.77 -14.31 11.52
N ARG A 138 8.03 -14.40 11.09
CA ARG A 138 9.19 -14.52 11.98
C ARG A 138 9.33 -13.33 12.94
N VAL A 139 9.13 -12.10 12.45
CA VAL A 139 9.32 -10.87 13.25
C VAL A 139 8.13 -10.53 14.15
N LEU A 140 6.93 -10.99 13.83
CA LEU A 140 5.75 -10.82 14.66
C LEU A 140 5.76 -11.80 15.85
N ARG A 141 5.30 -11.41 17.03
CA ARG A 141 5.03 -12.36 18.12
C ARG A 141 3.78 -13.20 17.85
N PRO A 142 3.63 -14.38 18.45
CA PRO A 142 2.39 -15.19 18.33
C PRO A 142 1.14 -14.37 18.68
N GLY A 143 0.11 -14.46 17.83
CA GLY A 143 -1.14 -13.72 17.98
C GLY A 143 -1.08 -12.24 17.60
N ALA A 144 0.07 -11.74 17.17
CA ALA A 144 0.20 -10.41 16.57
C ALA A 144 -0.43 -10.35 15.18
N VAL A 145 -0.67 -9.15 14.67
CA VAL A 145 -1.46 -8.93 13.44
C VAL A 145 -0.61 -8.33 12.34
N LEU A 146 -0.73 -8.87 11.13
CA LEU A 146 -0.29 -8.21 9.90
C LEU A 146 -1.44 -7.36 9.37
N GLY A 147 -1.19 -6.07 9.19
CA GLY A 147 -2.11 -5.11 8.58
C GLY A 147 -1.58 -4.52 7.29
N MET A 148 -2.46 -4.37 6.34
CA MET A 148 -2.17 -3.79 5.04
C MET A 148 -3.17 -2.68 4.76
N ILE A 149 -2.74 -1.50 4.30
CA ILE A 149 -3.62 -0.35 4.08
C ILE A 149 -3.26 0.40 2.80
N TRP A 150 -4.29 0.80 2.03
CA TRP A 150 -4.14 1.50 0.75
C TRP A 150 -5.16 2.62 0.62
N ASN A 151 -4.74 3.73 0.00
CA ASN A 151 -5.64 4.72 -0.59
C ASN A 151 -5.78 4.43 -2.08
N ILE A 152 -6.99 4.19 -2.53
CA ILE A 152 -7.31 3.82 -3.91
C ILE A 152 -8.28 4.84 -4.49
N GLU A 153 -7.83 5.58 -5.48
CA GLU A 153 -8.68 6.46 -6.27
C GLU A 153 -9.59 5.63 -7.18
N ASP A 154 -10.82 6.10 -7.41
CA ASP A 154 -11.79 5.40 -8.26
C ASP A 154 -11.24 5.10 -9.65
N TYR A 155 -10.45 6.01 -10.23
CA TYR A 155 -9.79 5.78 -11.53
C TYR A 155 -8.71 4.69 -11.51
N ASN A 156 -8.25 4.24 -10.33
CA ASN A 156 -7.20 3.20 -10.15
C ASN A 156 -7.74 1.96 -9.42
N ALA A 157 -9.05 1.86 -9.27
CA ALA A 157 -9.75 0.79 -8.58
C ALA A 157 -9.80 -0.52 -9.41
N PRO A 158 -10.08 -1.68 -8.76
CA PRO A 158 -10.47 -2.90 -9.46
C PRO A 158 -11.66 -2.65 -10.40
N ARG A 159 -11.74 -3.38 -11.51
CA ARG A 159 -12.84 -3.24 -12.49
C ARG A 159 -14.22 -3.58 -11.93
N GLU A 160 -14.24 -4.42 -10.91
CA GLU A 160 -15.45 -4.87 -10.24
C GLU A 160 -16.04 -3.80 -9.30
N TRP A 161 -15.25 -2.75 -9.01
CA TRP A 161 -15.70 -1.64 -8.18
C TRP A 161 -16.36 -0.57 -9.06
N GLU A 162 -17.54 -0.13 -8.65
CA GLU A 162 -18.26 0.95 -9.31
C GLU A 162 -17.60 2.30 -8.98
N SER A 163 -17.19 3.02 -10.02
CA SER A 163 -16.68 4.40 -9.87
C SER A 163 -17.79 5.35 -9.46
N SER A 164 -17.48 6.35 -8.66
CA SER A 164 -18.44 7.37 -8.19
C SER A 164 -18.99 8.22 -9.30
N THR A 165 -18.21 8.42 -10.38
CA THR A 165 -18.56 9.26 -11.52
C THR A 165 -18.16 8.63 -12.85
N LYS A 166 -18.78 9.06 -13.96
CA LYS A 166 -18.44 8.57 -15.31
C LYS A 166 -17.05 9.05 -15.75
N TRP A 167 -16.63 10.25 -15.33
CA TRP A 167 -15.31 10.74 -15.68
C TRP A 167 -14.20 9.91 -15.01
N GLU A 168 -14.40 9.47 -13.76
CA GLU A 168 -13.47 8.57 -13.07
C GLU A 168 -13.47 7.18 -13.72
N GLN A 169 -14.63 6.68 -14.12
CA GLN A 169 -14.73 5.44 -14.89
C GLN A 169 -13.96 5.52 -16.22
N LYS A 170 -14.07 6.63 -16.95
CA LYS A 170 -13.32 6.85 -18.20
C LYS A 170 -11.81 6.80 -17.97
N LEU A 171 -11.34 7.38 -16.87
CA LEU A 171 -9.92 7.30 -16.49
C LEU A 171 -9.54 5.89 -15.99
N ASN A 172 -10.43 5.17 -15.32
CA ASN A 172 -10.22 3.78 -14.96
C ASN A 172 -10.03 2.90 -16.19
N ASP A 173 -10.86 3.08 -17.22
CA ASP A 173 -10.72 2.36 -18.49
C ASP A 173 -9.39 2.66 -19.18
N LEU A 174 -8.93 3.92 -19.17
CA LEU A 174 -7.60 4.29 -19.66
C LEU A 174 -6.50 3.56 -18.88
N ILE A 175 -6.56 3.58 -17.54
CA ILE A 175 -5.55 2.94 -16.69
C ILE A 175 -5.49 1.42 -16.92
N TRP A 176 -6.63 0.77 -17.13
CA TRP A 176 -6.68 -0.65 -17.44
C TRP A 176 -6.21 -0.98 -18.86
N SER A 177 -6.39 -0.06 -19.82
CA SER A 177 -5.85 -0.24 -21.18
C SER A 177 -4.33 -0.19 -21.24
N LEU A 178 -3.68 0.44 -20.25
CA LEU A 178 -2.23 0.58 -20.11
C LEU A 178 -1.63 -0.48 -19.16
N ASP A 179 -2.29 -1.63 -19.00
CA ASP A 179 -1.81 -2.69 -18.12
C ASP A 179 -0.54 -3.34 -18.69
N ASP A 180 0.51 -3.38 -17.88
CA ASP A 180 1.82 -3.92 -18.20
C ASP A 180 2.11 -5.26 -17.49
N GLY A 181 1.09 -5.88 -16.88
CA GLY A 181 1.16 -7.15 -16.17
C GLY A 181 1.88 -7.09 -14.82
N LEU A 182 2.40 -5.93 -14.40
CA LEU A 182 3.03 -5.78 -13.09
C LEU A 182 2.00 -5.88 -11.96
N PRO A 183 2.37 -6.46 -10.80
CA PRO A 183 1.45 -6.59 -9.69
C PRO A 183 0.98 -5.20 -9.21
N ARG A 184 -0.33 -5.02 -9.07
CA ARG A 184 -0.95 -3.81 -8.51
C ARG A 184 -2.15 -4.18 -7.65
N PHE A 185 -2.53 -3.27 -6.73
CA PHE A 185 -3.71 -3.49 -5.87
C PHE A 185 -4.95 -3.86 -6.70
N ARG A 186 -5.22 -3.14 -7.79
CA ARG A 186 -6.41 -3.36 -8.63
C ARG A 186 -6.56 -4.77 -9.20
N HIS A 187 -5.47 -5.54 -9.31
CA HIS A 187 -5.50 -6.94 -9.75
C HIS A 187 -5.89 -7.91 -8.65
N GLN A 188 -5.92 -7.50 -7.39
CA GLN A 188 -6.22 -8.30 -6.19
C GLN A 188 -5.36 -9.55 -6.00
N LYS A 189 -4.31 -9.76 -6.82
CA LYS A 189 -3.42 -10.94 -6.78
C LYS A 189 -2.64 -11.06 -5.47
N TRP A 190 -2.48 -9.98 -4.73
CA TRP A 190 -1.83 -9.99 -3.43
C TRP A 190 -2.53 -10.89 -2.39
N LYS A 191 -3.82 -11.19 -2.59
CA LYS A 191 -4.59 -12.11 -1.74
C LYS A 191 -4.20 -13.58 -1.94
N GLU A 192 -3.68 -13.93 -3.11
CA GLU A 192 -3.34 -15.31 -3.47
C GLU A 192 -2.28 -15.90 -2.54
N VAL A 193 -1.32 -15.09 -2.07
CA VAL A 193 -0.25 -15.54 -1.18
C VAL A 193 -0.80 -16.09 0.15
N PHE A 194 -1.93 -15.57 0.63
CA PHE A 194 -2.60 -16.08 1.83
C PHE A 194 -3.34 -17.38 1.53
N GLN A 195 -3.99 -17.50 0.37
CA GLN A 195 -4.71 -18.70 -0.06
C GLN A 195 -3.76 -19.87 -0.32
N GLN A 196 -2.55 -19.58 -0.82
CA GLN A 196 -1.50 -20.58 -1.06
C GLN A 196 -1.02 -21.31 0.21
N GLN A 197 -1.35 -20.79 1.40
CA GLN A 197 -1.08 -21.46 2.67
C GLN A 197 -2.05 -22.62 2.94
N LEU A 198 -3.17 -22.68 2.23
CA LEU A 198 -4.14 -23.75 2.38
C LEU A 198 -3.73 -24.98 1.55
N PRO A 199 -3.88 -26.19 2.10
CA PRO A 199 -3.58 -27.39 1.37
C PRO A 199 -4.52 -27.54 0.18
N GLY A 200 -3.98 -27.91 -0.98
CA GLY A 200 -4.74 -28.06 -2.23
C GLY A 200 -5.69 -29.26 -2.25
N ASN A 201 -5.51 -30.23 -1.34
CA ASN A 201 -6.34 -31.43 -1.21
C ASN A 201 -6.15 -32.09 0.18
N PRO A 202 -7.03 -33.03 0.59
CA PRO A 202 -6.97 -33.69 1.90
C PRO A 202 -5.66 -34.46 2.19
N LEU A 203 -5.02 -35.03 1.16
CA LEU A 203 -3.73 -35.72 1.34
C LEU A 203 -2.61 -34.73 1.64
N GLN A 204 -2.63 -33.58 0.99
CA GLN A 204 -1.70 -32.49 1.29
C GLN A 204 -1.93 -31.96 2.71
N ALA A 205 -3.17 -31.77 3.14
CA ALA A 205 -3.50 -31.38 4.50
C ALA A 205 -2.92 -32.33 5.55
N LEU A 206 -3.00 -33.64 5.31
CA LEU A 206 -2.41 -34.66 6.18
C LEU A 206 -0.87 -34.57 6.19
N ALA A 207 -0.25 -34.43 5.02
CA ALA A 207 1.19 -34.26 4.88
C ALA A 207 1.69 -32.99 5.59
N ASP A 208 1.01 -31.86 5.41
CA ASP A 208 1.35 -30.57 6.03
C ASP A 208 1.22 -30.66 7.56
N THR A 209 0.22 -31.36 8.08
CA THR A 209 0.08 -31.62 9.52
C THR A 209 1.23 -32.46 10.05
N LEU A 210 1.62 -33.53 9.33
CA LEU A 210 2.72 -34.42 9.74
C LEU A 210 4.09 -33.73 9.64
N THR A 211 4.26 -32.80 8.73
CA THR A 211 5.51 -32.05 8.52
C THR A 211 5.52 -30.69 9.26
N ASN A 212 4.47 -30.40 10.04
CA ASN A 212 4.30 -29.10 10.73
C ASN A 212 4.32 -27.88 9.78
N GLN A 213 3.84 -28.07 8.55
CA GLN A 213 3.67 -27.00 7.57
C GLN A 213 2.27 -26.37 7.68
N LEU A 214 1.96 -25.86 8.86
CA LEU A 214 0.68 -25.20 9.15
C LEU A 214 0.63 -23.80 8.52
N PRO A 215 -0.57 -23.27 8.22
CA PRO A 215 -0.72 -21.87 7.82
C PRO A 215 -0.06 -20.94 8.83
N ARG A 216 0.60 -19.90 8.33
CA ARG A 216 1.28 -18.88 9.17
C ARG A 216 0.34 -17.77 9.63
N PHE A 217 -0.70 -17.52 8.83
CA PHE A 217 -1.67 -16.47 9.06
C PHE A 217 -3.09 -16.99 8.96
N SER A 218 -3.96 -16.42 9.78
CA SER A 218 -5.37 -16.81 9.84
C SER A 218 -6.12 -16.49 8.54
N LEU A 219 -7.13 -17.30 8.20
CA LEU A 219 -8.05 -17.09 7.09
C LEU A 219 -9.51 -17.27 7.57
N PRO A 220 -10.46 -16.55 6.98
CA PRO A 220 -10.27 -15.49 5.98
C PRO A 220 -9.57 -14.26 6.54
N ILE A 221 -8.90 -13.47 5.67
CA ILE A 221 -8.40 -12.16 6.07
C ILE A 221 -9.56 -11.22 6.35
N GLY A 222 -9.42 -10.35 7.37
CA GLY A 222 -10.37 -9.26 7.61
C GLY A 222 -10.17 -8.15 6.57
N GLU A 223 -11.25 -7.50 6.15
CA GLU A 223 -11.23 -6.41 5.17
C GLU A 223 -12.22 -5.32 5.57
N GLN A 224 -11.83 -4.05 5.39
CA GLN A 224 -12.71 -2.90 5.59
C GLN A 224 -12.36 -1.79 4.60
N THR A 225 -13.38 -1.00 4.23
CA THR A 225 -13.25 0.16 3.34
C THR A 225 -13.88 1.40 3.96
N SER A 226 -13.32 2.57 3.65
CA SER A 226 -13.89 3.86 3.98
C SER A 226 -13.77 4.78 2.76
N LYS A 227 -14.89 5.34 2.30
CA LYS A 227 -14.92 6.28 1.18
C LYS A 227 -14.40 7.65 1.59
N TRP A 228 -13.74 8.32 0.66
CA TRP A 228 -13.30 9.70 0.84
C TRP A 228 -13.47 10.51 -0.45
N THR A 229 -13.55 11.83 -0.30
CA THR A 229 -13.51 12.79 -1.40
C THR A 229 -12.50 13.86 -1.07
N VAL A 230 -11.65 14.21 -2.06
CA VAL A 230 -10.71 15.32 -1.97
C VAL A 230 -10.92 16.27 -3.13
N TRP A 231 -10.67 17.56 -2.90
CA TRP A 231 -10.81 18.60 -3.91
C TRP A 231 -9.45 18.97 -4.47
N LEU A 232 -9.27 18.90 -5.77
CA LEU A 232 -8.02 19.15 -6.46
C LEU A 232 -8.23 20.07 -7.67
N THR A 233 -7.26 20.92 -7.94
CA THR A 233 -7.21 21.60 -9.24
C THR A 233 -7.00 20.57 -10.36
N GLU A 234 -7.36 20.91 -11.57
CA GLU A 234 -7.18 20.02 -12.73
C GLU A 234 -5.70 19.65 -12.94
N ASP A 235 -4.78 20.60 -12.73
CA ASP A 235 -3.34 20.35 -12.81
C ASP A 235 -2.84 19.40 -11.70
N ALA A 236 -3.34 19.57 -10.47
CA ALA A 236 -2.99 18.69 -9.34
C ALA A 236 -3.54 17.27 -9.58
N LEU A 237 -4.75 17.14 -10.15
CA LEU A 237 -5.35 15.86 -10.51
C LEU A 237 -4.53 15.16 -11.62
N TRP A 238 -4.13 15.89 -12.67
CA TRP A 238 -3.24 15.35 -13.70
C TRP A 238 -1.88 14.95 -13.14
N SER A 239 -1.28 15.80 -12.30
CA SER A 239 -0.01 15.52 -11.64
C SER A 239 -0.09 14.22 -10.83
N ARG A 240 -1.19 14.05 -10.06
CA ARG A 240 -1.44 12.83 -9.28
C ARG A 240 -1.61 11.59 -10.17
N LEU A 241 -2.42 11.67 -11.23
CA LEU A 241 -2.61 10.61 -12.20
C LEU A 241 -1.27 10.21 -12.85
N SER A 242 -0.43 11.19 -13.18
CA SER A 242 0.88 11.00 -13.79
C SER A 242 1.89 10.29 -12.88
N THR A 243 1.64 10.20 -11.57
CA THR A 243 2.47 9.41 -10.65
C THR A 243 2.25 7.91 -10.77
N LEU A 244 1.17 7.46 -11.42
CA LEU A 244 0.95 6.04 -11.66
C LEU A 244 2.01 5.50 -12.62
N SER A 245 2.60 4.32 -12.30
CA SER A 245 3.74 3.77 -13.05
C SER A 245 3.48 3.62 -14.54
N GLN A 246 2.29 3.16 -14.92
CA GLN A 246 1.89 2.98 -16.31
C GLN A 246 1.70 4.32 -17.06
N ILE A 247 1.41 5.41 -16.37
CA ILE A 247 1.33 6.76 -16.97
C ILE A 247 2.73 7.41 -16.99
N ALA A 248 3.50 7.26 -15.92
CA ALA A 248 4.81 7.89 -15.77
C ALA A 248 5.82 7.47 -16.85
N VAL A 249 5.68 6.28 -17.42
CA VAL A 249 6.57 5.75 -18.47
C VAL A 249 6.15 6.15 -19.89
N LEU A 250 4.95 6.70 -20.09
CA LEU A 250 4.44 7.08 -21.41
C LEU A 250 5.24 8.24 -22.02
N LYS A 251 5.49 8.15 -23.33
CA LYS A 251 6.22 9.17 -24.10
C LYS A 251 5.53 9.44 -25.44
N GLY A 252 5.81 10.61 -26.04
CA GLY A 252 5.33 10.96 -27.37
C GLY A 252 3.82 10.81 -27.50
N GLU A 253 3.37 10.17 -28.58
CA GLU A 253 1.96 10.00 -28.94
C GLU A 253 1.12 9.28 -27.86
N GLU A 254 1.70 8.30 -27.16
CA GLU A 254 0.99 7.59 -26.08
C GLU A 254 0.66 8.54 -24.93
N LYS A 255 1.61 9.40 -24.55
CA LYS A 255 1.38 10.41 -23.52
C LYS A 255 0.35 11.45 -23.93
N GLU A 256 0.44 11.91 -25.20
CA GLU A 256 -0.55 12.85 -25.77
C GLU A 256 -1.95 12.25 -25.80
N ALA A 257 -2.08 10.97 -26.16
CA ALA A 257 -3.35 10.26 -26.10
C ALA A 257 -3.93 10.18 -24.69
N ALA A 258 -3.10 9.87 -23.69
CA ALA A 258 -3.53 9.84 -22.29
C ALA A 258 -3.97 11.23 -21.80
N VAL A 259 -3.23 12.30 -22.14
CA VAL A 259 -3.62 13.69 -21.85
C VAL A 259 -4.95 14.06 -22.51
N LYS A 260 -5.16 13.62 -23.74
CA LYS A 260 -6.42 13.87 -24.48
C LYS A 260 -7.60 13.21 -23.74
N VAL A 261 -7.48 11.94 -23.36
CA VAL A 261 -8.52 11.22 -22.61
C VAL A 261 -8.83 11.91 -21.29
N PHE A 262 -7.78 12.36 -20.56
CA PHE A 262 -7.93 13.12 -19.33
C PHE A 262 -8.72 14.42 -19.57
N LYS A 263 -8.33 15.24 -20.54
CA LYS A 263 -9.03 16.50 -20.85
C LYS A 263 -10.47 16.28 -21.26
N GLU A 264 -10.76 15.24 -22.02
CA GLU A 264 -12.13 14.87 -22.37
C GLU A 264 -12.93 14.41 -21.15
N ALA A 265 -12.31 13.68 -20.21
CA ALA A 265 -12.95 13.30 -18.96
C ALA A 265 -13.31 14.54 -18.11
N MET A 266 -12.47 15.56 -18.07
CA MET A 266 -12.70 16.82 -17.34
C MET A 266 -13.82 17.70 -17.94
N GLN A 267 -14.29 17.40 -19.15
CA GLN A 267 -15.44 18.05 -19.80
C GLN A 267 -16.76 17.31 -19.53
N GLY A 268 -16.74 16.24 -18.77
CA GLY A 268 -17.94 15.48 -18.41
C GLY A 268 -18.96 16.31 -17.63
N ASP A 269 -20.24 16.05 -17.85
CA ASP A 269 -21.35 16.72 -17.17
C ASP A 269 -21.48 16.35 -15.69
N ASP A 270 -20.81 15.30 -15.27
CA ASP A 270 -20.74 14.78 -13.91
C ASP A 270 -19.49 15.21 -13.13
N VAL A 271 -18.63 16.07 -13.73
CA VAL A 271 -17.47 16.65 -13.05
C VAL A 271 -17.93 17.69 -12.03
N GLN A 272 -17.93 17.34 -10.75
CA GLN A 272 -18.28 18.25 -9.68
C GLN A 272 -17.13 19.23 -9.40
N ARG A 273 -17.46 20.54 -9.34
CA ARG A 273 -16.48 21.60 -9.01
C ARG A 273 -16.98 22.40 -7.81
N ASN A 274 -16.08 22.72 -6.89
CA ASN A 274 -16.35 23.63 -5.77
C ASN A 274 -16.25 25.11 -6.19
N GLY A 275 -16.49 26.03 -5.24
CA GLY A 275 -16.43 27.47 -5.50
C GLY A 275 -15.03 27.99 -5.87
N ALA A 276 -13.96 27.23 -5.66
CA ALA A 276 -12.60 27.52 -6.10
C ALA A 276 -12.26 26.92 -7.47
N GLY A 277 -13.20 26.20 -8.10
CA GLY A 277 -13.01 25.52 -9.38
C GLY A 277 -12.28 24.17 -9.26
N GLU A 278 -12.03 23.68 -8.04
CA GLU A 278 -11.41 22.39 -7.81
C GLU A 278 -12.40 21.25 -8.05
N ILE A 279 -11.90 20.11 -8.50
CA ILE A 279 -12.65 18.93 -8.90
C ILE A 279 -12.73 17.95 -7.72
N ALA A 280 -13.90 17.40 -7.46
CA ALA A 280 -14.12 16.33 -6.50
C ALA A 280 -13.52 15.03 -7.04
N LEU A 281 -12.43 14.56 -6.46
CA LEU A 281 -11.85 13.25 -6.69
C LEU A 281 -12.29 12.29 -5.60
N HIS A 282 -12.84 11.14 -6.00
CA HIS A 282 -13.35 10.10 -5.11
C HIS A 282 -12.37 8.93 -4.99
N GLY A 283 -12.50 8.21 -3.91
CA GLY A 283 -11.77 6.99 -3.68
C GLY A 283 -12.13 6.33 -2.36
N VAL A 284 -11.41 5.28 -2.05
CA VAL A 284 -11.55 4.53 -0.81
C VAL A 284 -10.21 4.34 -0.14
N THR A 285 -10.17 4.41 1.19
CA THR A 285 -9.13 3.75 1.96
C THR A 285 -9.60 2.33 2.23
N TYR A 286 -8.84 1.39 1.71
CA TYR A 286 -9.05 -0.05 1.93
C TYR A 286 -7.98 -0.55 2.87
N PHE A 287 -8.36 -1.32 3.89
CA PHE A 287 -7.39 -2.03 4.69
C PHE A 287 -7.81 -3.48 4.96
N ALA A 288 -6.80 -4.32 5.13
CA ALA A 288 -6.96 -5.73 5.42
C ALA A 288 -6.03 -6.15 6.55
N TRP A 289 -6.41 -7.20 7.28
CA TRP A 289 -5.60 -7.73 8.38
C TRP A 289 -5.75 -9.23 8.55
N THR A 290 -4.74 -9.84 9.19
CA THR A 290 -4.75 -11.25 9.53
C THR A 290 -3.85 -11.51 10.73
N ASP A 291 -4.24 -12.45 11.58
CA ASP A 291 -3.49 -12.82 12.78
C ASP A 291 -2.35 -13.80 12.42
N ARG A 292 -1.17 -13.59 13.03
CA ARG A 292 -0.13 -14.61 13.07
C ARG A 292 -0.61 -15.81 13.92
N ILE A 293 -0.61 -17.01 13.36
CA ILE A 293 -0.94 -18.27 14.03
C ILE A 293 0.33 -18.88 14.67
#